data_fcc4dad04f38156ad406a422376024fb
#
_entry.id   fcc4dad04f38156ad406a422376024fb
#
_cell.length_a   1.000
_cell.length_b   1.000
_cell.length_c   1.000
_cell.angle_alpha   90.00
_cell.angle_beta   90.00
_cell.angle_gamma   90.00
#
_symmetry.space_group_name_H-M   'P 1'
#
loop_
_entity.id
_entity.type
_entity.pdbx_description
1 polymer ?
#
loop_
_entity_poly.entity_id
_entity_poly.type
_entity_poly.pdbx_seq_one_letter_code
_entity_poly.pdbx_strand_id
1 'polypeptide(L)'
;GLSTLLRGMKYITNNCTAVVTTADDGGSSGRLRKELGIIPPGDLRNCLTALADREPLMERLMQYRFQGDSPLAGHCFGNLFIAAMAQAEGGMEAGLNATSQILKVRGRVIPSTLEDIRLQARMTDGSIVTGESEIPKVRKHIKKMMMLPADAQAANGAIDAILNADVLIFGPGSLYTSVIPNLLVEGIRDAVVRSKAIKIYI
;
A
#
# COMPACT_ATOMS: atom_id res chain seq x y z
N GLY A 1 -5.03 4.39 9.32
CA GLY A 1 -4.35 5.66 9.10
C GLY A 1 -4.66 6.26 7.74
N LEU A 2 -3.89 5.93 6.69
CA LEU A 2 -4.00 6.55 5.36
C LEU A 2 -5.42 6.50 4.78
N SER A 3 -6.11 5.37 4.82
CA SER A 3 -7.49 5.25 4.33
C SER A 3 -8.47 6.19 5.02
N THR A 4 -8.26 6.52 6.29
CA THR A 4 -9.09 7.50 7.02
C THR A 4 -8.87 8.91 6.48
N LEU A 5 -7.61 9.30 6.23
CA LEU A 5 -7.29 10.57 5.58
C LEU A 5 -7.93 10.66 4.19
N LEU A 6 -7.77 9.62 3.36
CA LEU A 6 -8.31 9.58 2.00
C LEU A 6 -9.85 9.69 1.96
N ARG A 7 -10.55 9.13 2.95
CA ARG A 7 -12.00 9.33 3.09
C ARG A 7 -12.40 10.80 3.25
N GLY A 8 -11.60 11.58 3.94
CA GLY A 8 -11.78 13.03 4.04
C GLY A 8 -11.39 13.77 2.77
N MET A 9 -10.22 13.43 2.23
CA MET A 9 -9.65 14.11 1.06
C MET A 9 -10.55 14.05 -0.18
N LYS A 10 -11.25 12.94 -0.43
CA LYS A 10 -12.15 12.81 -1.59
C LYS A 10 -13.32 13.82 -1.62
N TYR A 11 -13.62 14.48 -0.50
CA TYR A 11 -14.62 15.56 -0.45
C TYR A 11 -14.01 16.94 -0.70
N ILE A 12 -12.68 17.03 -0.69
CA ILE A 12 -11.94 18.27 -0.88
C ILE A 12 -11.43 18.37 -2.32
N THR A 13 -10.91 17.25 -2.85
CA THR A 13 -10.30 17.23 -4.19
C THR A 13 -10.47 15.85 -4.85
N ASN A 14 -10.60 15.86 -6.17
CA ASN A 14 -10.48 14.66 -7.01
C ASN A 14 -9.04 14.44 -7.50
N ASN A 15 -8.15 15.43 -7.33
CA ASN A 15 -6.74 15.36 -7.73
C ASN A 15 -5.89 14.86 -6.56
N CYS A 16 -6.17 13.64 -6.09
CA CYS A 16 -5.46 12.99 -5.01
C CYS A 16 -4.82 11.69 -5.52
N THR A 17 -3.52 11.52 -5.31
CA THR A 17 -2.82 10.26 -5.59
C THR A 17 -2.27 9.69 -4.30
N ALA A 18 -2.66 8.47 -3.96
CA ALA A 18 -2.12 7.71 -2.85
C ALA A 18 -1.01 6.77 -3.35
N VAL A 19 0.24 6.99 -2.93
CA VAL A 19 1.36 6.05 -3.12
C VAL A 19 1.43 5.15 -1.89
N VAL A 20 1.23 3.84 -2.09
CA VAL A 20 0.96 2.88 -1.02
C VAL A 20 2.05 1.83 -0.95
N THR A 21 2.63 1.62 0.23
CA THR A 21 3.61 0.55 0.45
C THR A 21 3.01 -0.83 0.22
N THR A 22 3.80 -1.73 -0.35
CA THR A 22 3.45 -3.13 -0.65
C THR A 22 4.24 -4.10 0.23
N ALA A 23 4.58 -3.68 1.45
CA ALA A 23 5.41 -4.46 2.36
C ALA A 23 4.61 -5.38 3.31
N ASP A 24 3.25 -5.30 3.32
CA ASP A 24 2.38 -6.10 4.19
C ASP A 24 2.60 -7.60 3.96
N ASP A 25 2.90 -8.32 5.03
CA ASP A 25 3.12 -9.77 5.03
C ASP A 25 2.15 -10.53 5.95
N GLY A 26 1.15 -9.83 6.49
CA GLY A 26 0.18 -10.36 7.44
C GLY A 26 -1.14 -10.82 6.83
N GLY A 27 -1.89 -11.61 7.59
CA GLY A 27 -3.28 -11.99 7.34
C GLY A 27 -3.59 -12.47 5.92
N SER A 28 -4.68 -11.97 5.35
CA SER A 28 -5.13 -12.30 3.98
C SER A 28 -4.14 -11.86 2.90
N SER A 29 -3.51 -10.68 3.05
CA SER A 29 -2.54 -10.15 2.10
C SER A 29 -1.29 -11.04 2.02
N GLY A 30 -0.75 -11.44 3.16
CA GLY A 30 0.43 -12.30 3.22
C GLY A 30 0.16 -13.71 2.66
N ARG A 31 -1.05 -14.25 2.83
CA ARG A 31 -1.46 -15.53 2.22
C ARG A 31 -1.51 -15.43 0.71
N LEU A 32 -2.22 -14.44 0.15
CA LEU A 32 -2.33 -14.23 -1.29
C LEU A 32 -0.98 -13.97 -1.95
N ARG A 33 -0.11 -13.21 -1.29
CA ARG A 33 1.27 -13.01 -1.72
C ARG A 33 2.02 -14.34 -1.89
N LYS A 34 1.91 -15.25 -0.92
CA LYS A 34 2.58 -16.56 -0.96
C LYS A 34 1.96 -17.52 -1.97
N GLU A 35 0.62 -17.53 -2.06
CA GLU A 35 -0.14 -18.49 -2.87
C GLU A 35 -0.18 -18.11 -4.35
N LEU A 36 -0.28 -16.80 -4.64
CA LEU A 36 -0.49 -16.30 -6.02
C LEU A 36 0.71 -15.51 -6.56
N GLY A 37 1.77 -15.26 -5.77
CA GLY A 37 2.94 -14.48 -6.19
C GLY A 37 2.63 -13.02 -6.53
N ILE A 38 1.58 -12.44 -5.94
CA ILE A 38 1.17 -11.05 -6.16
C ILE A 38 1.65 -10.14 -5.04
N ILE A 39 1.78 -8.84 -5.30
CA ILE A 39 1.98 -7.86 -4.23
C ILE A 39 0.77 -7.87 -3.27
N PRO A 40 0.97 -7.61 -1.97
CA PRO A 40 -0.10 -7.69 -0.98
C PRO A 40 -1.19 -6.62 -1.23
N PRO A 41 -2.45 -7.01 -1.44
CA PRO A 41 -3.51 -6.08 -1.87
C PRO A 41 -4.19 -5.32 -0.73
N GLY A 42 -3.92 -5.63 0.54
CA GLY A 42 -4.70 -5.15 1.69
C GLY A 42 -4.73 -3.63 1.84
N ASP A 43 -3.58 -2.99 1.82
CA ASP A 43 -3.50 -1.53 1.95
C ASP A 43 -3.98 -0.81 0.69
N LEU A 44 -3.69 -1.36 -0.49
CA LEU A 44 -4.23 -0.87 -1.76
C LEU A 44 -5.76 -0.91 -1.75
N ARG A 45 -6.36 -2.05 -1.35
CA ARG A 45 -7.81 -2.19 -1.18
C ARG A 45 -8.38 -1.14 -0.21
N ASN A 46 -7.74 -0.94 0.94
CA ASN A 46 -8.21 0.04 1.92
C ASN A 46 -8.22 1.46 1.33
N CYS A 47 -7.23 1.82 0.54
CA CYS A 47 -7.14 3.12 -0.14
C CYS A 47 -8.16 3.24 -1.27
N LEU A 48 -8.31 2.22 -2.12
CA LEU A 48 -9.33 2.17 -3.17
C LEU A 48 -10.74 2.34 -2.60
N THR A 49 -11.07 1.56 -1.55
CA THR A 49 -12.38 1.64 -0.89
C THR A 49 -12.60 3.01 -0.23
N ALA A 50 -11.56 3.62 0.32
CA ALA A 50 -11.66 4.95 0.93
C ALA A 50 -11.98 6.05 -0.09
N LEU A 51 -11.38 5.96 -1.27
CA LEU A 51 -11.57 6.91 -2.38
C LEU A 51 -12.76 6.56 -3.27
N ALA A 52 -13.37 5.38 -3.13
CA ALA A 52 -14.52 4.96 -3.92
C ALA A 52 -15.69 5.93 -3.77
N ASP A 53 -16.41 6.17 -4.87
CA ASP A 53 -17.71 6.83 -4.82
C ASP A 53 -18.74 5.85 -4.24
N ARG A 54 -19.59 6.34 -3.32
CA ARG A 54 -20.30 5.45 -2.38
C ARG A 54 -21.38 4.62 -3.06
N GLU A 55 -21.14 3.30 -3.06
CA GLU A 55 -22.18 2.28 -3.01
C GLU A 55 -22.04 1.55 -1.67
N PRO A 56 -22.89 1.77 -0.66
CA PRO A 56 -22.70 1.21 0.68
C PRO A 56 -22.61 -0.32 0.71
N LEU A 57 -23.28 -0.99 -0.22
CA LEU A 57 -23.20 -2.45 -0.37
C LEU A 57 -21.83 -2.90 -0.87
N MET A 58 -21.27 -2.19 -1.86
CA MET A 58 -19.94 -2.49 -2.38
C MET A 58 -18.86 -2.22 -1.34
N GLU A 59 -18.96 -1.12 -0.57
CA GLU A 59 -18.01 -0.85 0.52
C GLU A 59 -18.03 -1.97 1.56
N ARG A 60 -19.21 -2.45 1.97
CA ARG A 60 -19.34 -3.59 2.89
C ARG A 60 -18.75 -4.86 2.31
N LEU A 61 -19.02 -5.15 1.04
CA LEU A 61 -18.52 -6.32 0.35
C LEU A 61 -16.98 -6.30 0.27
N MET A 62 -16.39 -5.17 -0.13
CA MET A 62 -14.93 -5.00 -0.20
C MET A 62 -14.24 -5.19 1.16
N GLN A 63 -14.94 -4.92 2.26
CA GLN A 63 -14.43 -5.12 3.62
C GLN A 63 -14.82 -6.47 4.22
N TYR A 64 -15.69 -7.23 3.55
CA TYR A 64 -16.16 -8.51 4.07
C TYR A 64 -15.01 -9.49 4.26
N ARG A 65 -14.99 -10.13 5.43
CA ARG A 65 -14.01 -11.16 5.77
C ARG A 65 -14.74 -12.51 5.95
N PHE A 66 -14.29 -13.49 5.20
CA PHE A 66 -14.84 -14.84 5.28
C PHE A 66 -14.64 -15.45 6.67
N GLN A 67 -15.70 -16.03 7.21
CA GLN A 67 -15.73 -16.67 8.52
C GLN A 67 -15.80 -18.21 8.35
N GLY A 68 -15.70 -18.92 9.49
CA GLY A 68 -15.81 -20.39 9.54
C GLY A 68 -14.50 -21.10 9.25
N ASP A 69 -14.59 -22.38 8.88
CA ASP A 69 -13.45 -23.31 8.74
C ASP A 69 -13.07 -23.60 7.28
N SER A 70 -13.64 -22.87 6.33
CA SER A 70 -13.34 -23.07 4.91
C SER A 70 -11.93 -22.56 4.56
N PRO A 71 -11.34 -23.00 3.44
CA PRO A 71 -10.08 -22.46 2.94
C PRO A 71 -10.08 -20.94 2.75
N LEU A 72 -11.26 -20.32 2.56
CA LEU A 72 -11.42 -18.89 2.44
C LEU A 72 -11.43 -18.17 3.79
N ALA A 73 -11.54 -18.90 4.91
CA ALA A 73 -11.60 -18.29 6.25
C ALA A 73 -10.42 -17.33 6.50
N GLY A 74 -10.73 -16.14 7.00
CA GLY A 74 -9.77 -15.09 7.24
C GLY A 74 -9.40 -14.26 6.00
N HIS A 75 -9.71 -14.69 4.77
CA HIS A 75 -9.55 -13.84 3.60
C HIS A 75 -10.54 -12.68 3.61
N CYS A 76 -10.09 -11.53 3.09
CA CYS A 76 -10.96 -10.41 2.81
C CYS A 76 -11.44 -10.49 1.35
N PHE A 77 -12.75 -10.37 1.10
CA PHE A 77 -13.31 -10.42 -0.25
C PHE A 77 -12.60 -9.43 -1.19
N GLY A 78 -12.43 -8.17 -0.76
CA GLY A 78 -11.79 -7.18 -1.60
C GLY A 78 -10.33 -7.49 -1.94
N ASN A 79 -9.61 -8.24 -1.10
CA ASN A 79 -8.27 -8.73 -1.45
C ASN A 79 -8.35 -9.80 -2.55
N LEU A 80 -9.31 -10.73 -2.45
CA LEU A 80 -9.57 -11.74 -3.48
C LEU A 80 -10.04 -11.09 -4.78
N PHE A 81 -10.88 -10.07 -4.69
CA PHE A 81 -11.36 -9.31 -5.85
C PHE A 81 -10.20 -8.67 -6.61
N ILE A 82 -9.29 -7.97 -5.91
CA ILE A 82 -8.10 -7.36 -6.54
C ILE A 82 -7.20 -8.44 -7.14
N ALA A 83 -7.00 -9.56 -6.46
CA ALA A 83 -6.21 -10.67 -6.98
C ALA A 83 -6.81 -11.26 -8.26
N ALA A 84 -8.13 -11.46 -8.29
CA ALA A 84 -8.85 -11.93 -9.48
C ALA A 84 -8.75 -10.92 -10.64
N MET A 85 -8.91 -9.62 -10.34
CA MET A 85 -8.74 -8.57 -11.35
C MET A 85 -7.32 -8.52 -11.90
N ALA A 86 -6.31 -8.67 -11.04
CA ALA A 86 -4.91 -8.73 -11.50
C ALA A 86 -4.65 -9.90 -12.45
N GLN A 87 -5.25 -11.06 -12.18
CA GLN A 87 -5.13 -12.21 -13.09
C GLN A 87 -5.92 -12.02 -14.39
N ALA A 88 -7.14 -11.50 -14.31
CA ALA A 88 -7.99 -11.29 -15.48
C ALA A 88 -7.42 -10.22 -16.43
N GLU A 89 -6.82 -9.16 -15.90
CA GLU A 89 -6.27 -8.04 -16.67
C GLU A 89 -4.79 -8.20 -17.02
N GLY A 90 -4.17 -9.34 -16.67
CA GLY A 90 -2.78 -9.65 -17.03
C GLY A 90 -1.72 -8.98 -16.17
N GLY A 91 -2.07 -8.46 -15.00
CA GLY A 91 -1.11 -7.91 -14.03
C GLY A 91 -1.72 -7.01 -12.98
N MET A 92 -0.97 -6.78 -11.91
CA MET A 92 -1.47 -6.01 -10.76
C MET A 92 -1.80 -4.56 -11.11
N GLU A 93 -1.01 -3.91 -11.93
CA GLU A 93 -1.26 -2.51 -12.34
C GLU A 93 -2.57 -2.37 -13.12
N ALA A 94 -2.80 -3.23 -14.11
CA ALA A 94 -4.02 -3.27 -14.89
C ALA A 94 -5.23 -3.64 -14.02
N GLY A 95 -5.08 -4.63 -13.13
CA GLY A 95 -6.12 -5.04 -12.18
C GLY A 95 -6.52 -3.94 -11.19
N LEU A 96 -5.55 -3.15 -10.70
CA LEU A 96 -5.83 -1.99 -9.84
C LEU A 96 -6.57 -0.89 -10.60
N ASN A 97 -6.19 -0.63 -11.85
CA ASN A 97 -6.87 0.34 -12.71
C ASN A 97 -8.32 -0.08 -13.00
N ALA A 98 -8.55 -1.34 -13.36
CA ALA A 98 -9.90 -1.87 -13.56
C ALA A 98 -10.73 -1.84 -12.26
N THR A 99 -10.14 -2.21 -11.12
CA THR A 99 -10.77 -2.09 -9.81
C THR A 99 -11.16 -0.64 -9.51
N SER A 100 -10.28 0.31 -9.81
CA SER A 100 -10.55 1.75 -9.63
C SER A 100 -11.75 2.23 -10.44
N GLN A 101 -11.90 1.75 -11.69
CA GLN A 101 -13.04 2.07 -12.56
C GLN A 101 -14.34 1.48 -11.99
N ILE A 102 -14.34 0.20 -11.59
CA ILE A 102 -15.50 -0.49 -11.01
C ILE A 102 -15.99 0.22 -9.73
N LEU A 103 -15.06 0.64 -8.88
CA LEU A 103 -15.36 1.33 -7.63
C LEU A 103 -15.59 2.83 -7.80
N LYS A 104 -15.46 3.38 -9.01
CA LYS A 104 -15.53 4.82 -9.28
C LYS A 104 -14.66 5.62 -8.31
N VAL A 105 -13.40 5.24 -8.20
CA VAL A 105 -12.43 5.86 -7.30
C VAL A 105 -12.19 7.32 -7.67
N ARG A 106 -12.29 8.22 -6.69
CA ARG A 106 -11.97 9.64 -6.83
C ARG A 106 -10.51 9.88 -6.55
N GLY A 107 -9.71 10.00 -7.60
CA GLY A 107 -8.25 10.08 -7.50
C GLY A 107 -7.56 8.81 -7.98
N ARG A 108 -6.35 8.57 -7.51
CA ARG A 108 -5.50 7.44 -7.93
C ARG A 108 -4.92 6.71 -6.72
N VAL A 109 -4.80 5.40 -6.83
CA VAL A 109 -4.08 4.56 -5.87
C VAL A 109 -3.00 3.81 -6.63
N ILE A 110 -1.76 4.04 -6.28
CA ILE A 110 -0.57 3.48 -6.93
C ILE A 110 0.23 2.72 -5.86
N PRO A 111 0.65 1.47 -6.09
CA PRO A 111 1.62 0.82 -5.23
C PRO A 111 2.96 1.56 -5.31
N SER A 112 3.74 1.58 -4.24
CA SER A 112 5.07 2.18 -4.28
C SER A 112 5.99 1.43 -5.24
N THR A 113 5.84 0.11 -5.29
CA THR A 113 6.52 -0.79 -6.22
C THR A 113 5.62 -1.97 -6.58
N LEU A 114 5.85 -2.59 -7.73
CA LEU A 114 5.21 -3.85 -8.14
C LEU A 114 6.06 -5.08 -7.80
N GLU A 115 7.25 -4.87 -7.27
CA GLU A 115 8.15 -5.95 -6.89
C GLU A 115 7.76 -6.61 -5.56
N ASP A 116 8.16 -7.85 -5.39
CA ASP A 116 7.97 -8.61 -4.15
C ASP A 116 9.00 -8.17 -3.11
N ILE A 117 8.68 -7.14 -2.34
CA ILE A 117 9.57 -6.54 -1.35
C ILE A 117 9.35 -7.11 0.05
N ARG A 118 10.43 -7.14 0.85
CA ARG A 118 10.38 -7.44 2.28
C ARG A 118 11.09 -6.38 3.08
N LEU A 119 10.51 -5.95 4.18
CA LEU A 119 11.16 -5.04 5.11
C LEU A 119 12.14 -5.77 6.01
N GLN A 120 13.25 -5.11 6.26
CA GLN A 120 14.22 -5.47 7.28
C GLN A 120 14.51 -4.28 8.18
N ALA A 121 14.67 -4.54 9.47
CA ALA A 121 15.14 -3.55 10.43
C ALA A 121 16.45 -4.04 11.07
N ARG A 122 17.50 -3.23 10.99
CA ARG A 122 18.69 -3.41 11.81
C ARG A 122 18.48 -2.72 13.14
N MET A 123 18.57 -3.45 14.22
CA MET A 123 18.42 -2.93 15.58
C MET A 123 19.73 -2.31 16.08
N THR A 124 19.66 -1.55 17.18
CA THR A 124 20.85 -0.92 17.78
C THR A 124 21.87 -1.92 18.33
N ASP A 125 21.42 -3.12 18.70
CA ASP A 125 22.29 -4.23 19.13
C ASP A 125 22.92 -5.02 17.97
N GLY A 126 22.68 -4.60 16.71
CA GLY A 126 23.20 -5.23 15.50
C GLY A 126 22.32 -6.34 14.93
N SER A 127 21.31 -6.83 15.67
CA SER A 127 20.40 -7.86 15.17
C SER A 127 19.56 -7.35 13.99
N ILE A 128 19.18 -8.26 13.07
CA ILE A 128 18.33 -7.97 11.91
C ILE A 128 17.00 -8.70 12.09
N VAL A 129 15.91 -7.97 11.95
CA VAL A 129 14.54 -8.50 11.96
C VAL A 129 13.95 -8.32 10.58
N THR A 130 13.38 -9.38 10.00
CA THR A 130 12.75 -9.38 8.68
C THR A 130 11.25 -9.61 8.83
N GLY A 131 10.47 -8.82 8.08
CA GLY A 131 9.01 -8.88 8.04
C GLY A 131 8.35 -7.66 8.66
N GLU A 132 7.37 -7.10 7.93
CA GLU A 132 6.59 -5.93 8.37
C GLU A 132 5.87 -6.23 9.70
N SER A 133 5.25 -7.40 9.80
CA SER A 133 4.52 -7.84 10.98
C SER A 133 5.41 -8.24 12.17
N GLU A 134 6.69 -8.55 11.93
CA GLU A 134 7.63 -9.00 12.96
C GLU A 134 8.40 -7.85 13.62
N ILE A 135 8.72 -6.81 12.85
CA ILE A 135 9.51 -5.66 13.32
C ILE A 135 8.91 -5.03 14.59
N PRO A 136 7.59 -4.74 14.68
CA PRO A 136 7.02 -4.13 15.88
C PRO A 136 7.03 -5.04 17.12
N LYS A 137 7.06 -6.37 16.93
CA LYS A 137 7.00 -7.34 18.03
C LYS A 137 8.27 -7.38 18.86
N VAL A 138 9.41 -7.04 18.26
CA VAL A 138 10.74 -7.22 18.89
C VAL A 138 11.00 -6.19 19.99
N ARG A 139 10.29 -5.07 20.05
CA ARG A 139 10.43 -4.02 21.09
C ARG A 139 11.86 -3.53 21.31
N LYS A 140 12.69 -3.52 20.25
CA LYS A 140 14.05 -2.98 20.26
C LYS A 140 14.10 -1.67 19.48
N HIS A 141 15.09 -0.84 19.77
CA HIS A 141 15.31 0.38 19.00
C HIS A 141 15.84 0.07 17.58
N ILE A 142 15.19 0.62 16.59
CA ILE A 142 15.55 0.49 15.17
C ILE A 142 16.68 1.48 14.87
N LYS A 143 17.82 0.95 14.40
CA LYS A 143 18.95 1.76 13.91
C LYS A 143 18.78 2.14 12.45
N LYS A 144 18.28 1.22 11.61
CA LYS A 144 18.12 1.43 10.17
C LYS A 144 17.04 0.52 9.62
N MET A 145 16.16 1.10 8.79
CA MET A 145 15.24 0.34 7.94
C MET A 145 15.91 0.02 6.61
N MET A 146 15.61 -1.16 6.07
CA MET A 146 16.12 -1.68 4.81
C MET A 146 14.98 -2.40 4.07
N MET A 147 15.17 -2.60 2.78
CA MET A 147 14.24 -3.33 1.91
C MET A 147 15.00 -4.39 1.13
N LEU A 148 14.34 -5.50 0.83
CA LEU A 148 14.83 -6.56 -0.04
C LEU A 148 13.81 -6.80 -1.16
N PRO A 149 14.20 -6.71 -2.44
CA PRO A 149 15.51 -6.24 -2.91
C PRO A 149 15.74 -4.76 -2.58
N ALA A 150 17.00 -4.33 -2.47
CA ALA A 150 17.37 -2.97 -2.07
C ALA A 150 17.16 -1.94 -3.19
N ASP A 151 17.07 -2.41 -4.42
CA ASP A 151 16.94 -1.67 -5.68
C ASP A 151 15.54 -1.79 -6.29
N ALA A 152 14.54 -2.16 -5.48
CA ALA A 152 13.14 -2.25 -5.92
C ALA A 152 12.70 -0.96 -6.60
N GLN A 153 12.21 -1.08 -7.84
CA GLN A 153 11.86 0.05 -8.69
C GLN A 153 10.48 0.61 -8.34
N ALA A 154 10.32 1.92 -8.47
CA ALA A 154 9.02 2.56 -8.30
C ALA A 154 8.02 2.11 -9.36
N ALA A 155 6.77 1.90 -8.96
CA ALA A 155 5.70 1.61 -9.89
C ALA A 155 5.43 2.80 -10.83
N ASN A 156 4.88 2.51 -12.01
CA ASN A 156 4.60 3.51 -13.03
C ASN A 156 3.74 4.65 -12.48
N GLY A 157 4.18 5.88 -12.75
CA GLY A 157 3.50 7.10 -12.35
C GLY A 157 3.66 7.50 -10.88
N ALA A 158 4.33 6.70 -10.02
CA ALA A 158 4.57 7.08 -8.64
C ALA A 158 5.53 8.29 -8.52
N ILE A 159 6.64 8.25 -9.24
CA ILE A 159 7.61 9.36 -9.29
C ILE A 159 6.98 10.62 -9.88
N ASP A 160 6.26 10.50 -11.00
CA ASP A 160 5.60 11.63 -11.65
C ASP A 160 4.54 12.27 -10.74
N ALA A 161 3.76 11.45 -10.02
CA ALA A 161 2.78 11.95 -9.07
C ALA A 161 3.44 12.77 -7.95
N ILE A 162 4.62 12.35 -7.47
CA ILE A 162 5.37 13.06 -6.43
C ILE A 162 5.95 14.37 -6.97
N LEU A 163 6.54 14.35 -8.16
CA LEU A 163 7.18 15.54 -8.75
C LEU A 163 6.17 16.63 -9.13
N ASN A 164 4.95 16.24 -9.55
CA ASN A 164 3.91 17.16 -10.00
C ASN A 164 2.88 17.51 -8.91
N ALA A 165 3.06 17.05 -7.68
CA ALA A 165 2.19 17.39 -6.57
C ALA A 165 2.40 18.83 -6.10
N ASP A 166 1.33 19.50 -5.67
CA ASP A 166 1.37 20.77 -4.95
C ASP A 166 1.63 20.55 -3.46
N VAL A 167 1.13 19.42 -2.92
CA VAL A 167 1.27 19.02 -1.51
C VAL A 167 1.61 17.55 -1.44
N LEU A 168 2.64 17.21 -0.67
CA LEU A 168 3.00 15.84 -0.28
C LEU A 168 2.68 15.63 1.19
N ILE A 169 1.82 14.64 1.48
CA ILE A 169 1.45 14.28 2.83
C ILE A 169 2.06 12.92 3.18
N PHE A 170 2.87 12.87 4.25
CA PHE A 170 3.47 11.65 4.78
C PHE A 170 2.68 11.17 5.99
N GLY A 171 2.06 10.00 5.88
CA GLY A 171 1.18 9.45 6.91
C GLY A 171 -0.30 9.75 6.63
N PRO A 172 -1.16 9.57 7.64
CA PRO A 172 -0.87 8.96 8.94
C PRO A 172 -0.61 7.45 8.85
N GLY A 173 0.39 6.99 9.59
CA GLY A 173 0.76 5.58 9.64
C GLY A 173 2.02 5.36 10.48
N SER A 174 2.39 4.10 10.70
CA SER A 174 3.66 3.78 11.36
C SER A 174 4.84 4.35 10.56
N LEU A 175 5.69 5.13 11.23
CA LEU A 175 6.88 5.71 10.58
C LEU A 175 7.73 4.63 9.92
N TYR A 176 8.00 3.55 10.62
CA TYR A 176 8.95 2.51 10.18
C TYR A 176 8.33 1.51 9.20
N THR A 177 7.05 1.17 9.35
CA THR A 177 6.44 0.11 8.54
C THR A 177 5.46 0.62 7.47
N SER A 178 5.07 1.91 7.52
CA SER A 178 4.14 2.48 6.53
C SER A 178 4.70 3.69 5.78
N VAL A 179 5.49 4.57 6.42
CA VAL A 179 6.00 5.79 5.79
C VAL A 179 7.37 5.57 5.15
N ILE A 180 8.37 5.18 5.96
CA ILE A 180 9.75 4.95 5.49
C ILE A 180 9.82 3.94 4.34
N PRO A 181 9.06 2.82 4.32
CA PRO A 181 9.14 1.86 3.23
C PRO A 181 8.93 2.46 1.84
N ASN A 182 8.04 3.44 1.70
CA ASN A 182 7.88 4.13 0.41
C ASN A 182 9.15 4.88 -0.01
N LEU A 183 9.89 5.46 0.94
CA LEU A 183 11.12 6.21 0.69
C LEU A 183 12.34 5.31 0.42
N LEU A 184 12.22 4.01 0.68
CA LEU A 184 13.26 3.02 0.37
C LEU A 184 13.18 2.52 -1.07
N VAL A 185 12.04 2.70 -1.74
CA VAL A 185 11.87 2.35 -3.15
C VAL A 185 12.71 3.29 -4.01
N GLU A 186 13.39 2.73 -5.01
CA GLU A 186 14.32 3.47 -5.88
C GLU A 186 13.63 4.65 -6.57
N GLY A 187 14.26 5.82 -6.49
CA GLY A 187 13.78 7.06 -7.09
C GLY A 187 12.72 7.82 -6.29
N ILE A 188 11.96 7.18 -5.38
CA ILE A 188 10.89 7.88 -4.63
C ILE A 188 11.47 8.93 -3.69
N ARG A 189 12.51 8.60 -2.91
CA ARG A 189 13.15 9.57 -2.02
C ARG A 189 13.69 10.78 -2.79
N ASP A 190 14.34 10.54 -3.90
CA ASP A 190 14.94 11.60 -4.71
C ASP A 190 13.86 12.47 -5.36
N ALA A 191 12.75 11.87 -5.79
CA ALA A 191 11.58 12.61 -6.27
C ALA A 191 10.99 13.51 -5.17
N VAL A 192 10.85 13.00 -3.94
CA VAL A 192 10.39 13.79 -2.79
C VAL A 192 11.32 14.97 -2.50
N VAL A 193 12.64 14.76 -2.54
CA VAL A 193 13.63 15.84 -2.31
C VAL A 193 13.54 16.91 -3.41
N ARG A 194 13.41 16.49 -4.67
CA ARG A 194 13.34 17.40 -5.85
C ARG A 194 12.00 18.09 -5.99
N SER A 195 10.92 17.51 -5.47
CA SER A 195 9.58 18.08 -5.54
C SER A 195 9.52 19.45 -4.87
N LYS A 196 8.85 20.40 -5.54
CA LYS A 196 8.56 21.74 -5.01
C LYS A 196 7.33 21.77 -4.11
N ALA A 197 6.65 20.66 -3.95
CA ALA A 197 5.45 20.53 -3.13
C ALA A 197 5.69 20.95 -1.67
N ILE A 198 4.65 21.46 -1.04
CA ILE A 198 4.61 21.61 0.42
C ILE A 198 4.62 20.20 1.04
N LYS A 199 5.52 19.94 1.97
CA LYS A 199 5.68 18.64 2.62
C LYS A 199 5.09 18.67 4.02
N ILE A 200 4.09 17.83 4.26
CA ILE A 200 3.38 17.73 5.54
C ILE A 200 3.58 16.31 6.09
N TYR A 201 3.96 16.19 7.34
CA TYR A 201 4.01 14.93 8.08
C TYR A 201 2.92 14.90 9.14
N ILE A 202 2.14 13.77 9.21
CA ILE A 202 1.02 13.58 10.14
C ILE A 202 1.27 12.37 11.04
#